data_77823c1b0f7d318d21cd006726c8cb11
#
_entry.id   77823c1b0f7d318d21cd006726c8cb11
#
_cell.length_a   1.000
_cell.length_b   1.000
_cell.length_c   1.000
_cell.angle_alpha   90.00
_cell.angle_beta   90.00
_cell.angle_gamma   90.00
#
_symmetry.space_group_name_H-M   'P 1'
#
loop_
_entity.id
_entity.type
_entity.pdbx_description
1 polymer ?
#
loop_
_entity_poly.entity_id
_entity_poly.type
_entity_poly.pdbx_seq_one_letter_code
_entity_poly.pdbx_strand_id
1 'polypeptide(L)'
;MFASEICRREAQASSLSDEIDRILYGEEHWNLDEYSEGELAILQDKVRKLVIRLREQADQLQKEKNFQAEMMADISHQLKTPLTAMRLMISSIRKLEGSGEDEVRQRARRLTEMQQLVDRVDSLVVVLLKMAKLDSGTAILQKEKISIKDLILHSAEPLAISMDLHGVKLCLNGNDTDSFQGDFGWSAEAITNILKNGIEHMENGGNLCVSWRETSVYSEIVITDEGSGISDEELPHIFERFYRGKTARHSGFGIGMAMAQSIFAKQNGTIKAQNREEGGAKFVIHVRK
;
A
#
# COMPACT_ATOMS: atom_id res chain seq x y z
N MET A 1 54.90 32.29 -18.75
CA MET A 1 53.83 32.23 -17.74
C MET A 1 52.45 31.99 -18.36
N PHE A 2 51.99 32.87 -19.30
CA PHE A 2 50.67 32.72 -19.96
C PHE A 2 50.49 31.41 -20.76
N ALA A 3 51.49 30.95 -21.52
CA ALA A 3 51.41 29.76 -22.35
C ALA A 3 51.30 28.48 -21.51
N SER A 4 51.93 28.40 -20.32
CA SER A 4 51.85 27.24 -19.44
C SER A 4 50.49 27.14 -18.74
N GLU A 5 49.83 28.27 -18.53
CA GLU A 5 48.52 28.33 -17.90
C GLU A 5 47.38 27.91 -18.85
N ILE A 6 47.53 28.31 -20.15
CA ILE A 6 46.60 27.86 -21.20
C ILE A 6 46.71 26.35 -21.42
N CYS A 7 47.93 25.82 -21.54
CA CYS A 7 48.15 24.38 -21.73
C CYS A 7 47.64 23.55 -20.55
N ARG A 8 47.71 24.07 -19.32
CA ARG A 8 47.18 23.43 -18.12
C ARG A 8 45.65 23.42 -18.13
N ARG A 9 45.01 24.49 -18.56
CA ARG A 9 43.52 24.56 -18.69
C ARG A 9 42.98 23.63 -19.78
N GLU A 10 43.69 23.54 -20.93
CA GLU A 10 43.33 22.61 -22.00
C GLU A 10 43.44 21.14 -21.56
N ALA A 11 44.50 20.78 -20.85
CA ALA A 11 44.69 19.44 -20.29
C ALA A 11 43.60 19.06 -19.27
N GLN A 12 43.22 20.03 -18.42
CA GLN A 12 42.15 19.82 -17.43
C GLN A 12 40.78 19.71 -18.08
N ALA A 13 40.49 20.48 -19.14
CA ALA A 13 39.24 20.36 -19.89
C ALA A 13 39.14 19.06 -20.65
N SER A 14 40.26 18.57 -21.21
CA SER A 14 40.32 17.24 -21.87
C SER A 14 40.08 16.10 -20.87
N SER A 15 40.74 16.15 -19.70
CA SER A 15 40.54 15.16 -18.63
C SER A 15 39.08 15.10 -18.14
N LEU A 16 38.44 16.29 -17.98
CA LEU A 16 37.01 16.33 -17.61
C LEU A 16 36.11 15.74 -18.70
N SER A 17 36.41 16.01 -19.97
CA SER A 17 35.67 15.43 -21.10
C SER A 17 35.78 13.91 -21.11
N ASP A 18 36.98 13.37 -20.97
CA ASP A 18 37.24 11.94 -20.94
C ASP A 18 36.52 11.27 -19.76
N GLU A 19 36.46 11.92 -18.59
CA GLU A 19 35.74 11.44 -17.42
C GLU A 19 34.22 11.45 -17.63
N ILE A 20 33.68 12.51 -18.26
CA ILE A 20 32.26 12.57 -18.65
C ILE A 20 31.92 11.45 -19.64
N ASP A 21 32.79 11.18 -20.61
CA ASP A 21 32.58 10.10 -21.58
C ASP A 21 32.55 8.73 -20.89
N ARG A 22 33.46 8.46 -19.92
CA ARG A 22 33.43 7.23 -19.13
C ARG A 22 32.13 7.07 -18.35
N ILE A 23 31.61 8.15 -17.76
CA ILE A 23 30.33 8.13 -17.06
C ILE A 23 29.19 7.81 -18.02
N LEU A 24 29.18 8.38 -19.23
CA LEU A 24 28.18 8.13 -20.28
C LEU A 24 28.21 6.69 -20.79
N TYR A 25 29.40 6.04 -20.82
CA TYR A 25 29.57 4.62 -21.19
C TYR A 25 29.30 3.65 -20.03
N GLY A 26 28.89 4.15 -18.84
CA GLY A 26 28.43 3.30 -17.74
C GLY A 26 29.52 2.81 -16.80
N GLU A 27 30.70 3.41 -16.79
CA GLU A 27 31.74 3.08 -15.79
C GLU A 27 31.28 3.49 -14.39
N GLU A 28 31.36 2.53 -13.44
CA GLU A 28 30.93 2.76 -12.05
C GLU A 28 31.92 3.61 -11.24
N HIS A 29 33.21 3.59 -11.60
CA HIS A 29 34.26 4.27 -10.90
C HIS A 29 34.77 5.47 -11.70
N TRP A 30 34.49 6.64 -11.19
CA TRP A 30 34.92 7.92 -11.74
C TRP A 30 35.52 8.78 -10.61
N ASN A 31 36.54 9.53 -10.92
CA ASN A 31 37.26 10.35 -9.95
C ASN A 31 37.24 11.83 -10.37
N LEU A 32 36.22 12.56 -9.95
CA LEU A 32 36.13 14.01 -10.13
C LEU A 32 36.78 14.78 -8.94
N ASP A 33 37.64 14.13 -8.16
CA ASP A 33 38.17 14.68 -6.91
C ASP A 33 39.49 15.44 -7.06
N GLU A 34 40.05 15.62 -8.28
CA GLU A 34 41.18 16.51 -8.47
C GLU A 34 40.75 17.95 -8.28
N TYR A 35 41.22 18.53 -7.16
CA TYR A 35 41.02 19.93 -6.82
C TYR A 35 41.68 20.83 -7.88
N SER A 36 40.89 21.42 -8.76
CA SER A 36 41.28 22.53 -9.58
C SER A 36 40.78 23.85 -8.96
N GLU A 37 41.59 24.89 -8.94
CA GLU A 37 41.16 26.22 -8.52
C GLU A 37 40.56 26.97 -9.73
N GLY A 38 39.46 27.71 -9.53
CA GLY A 38 38.88 28.62 -10.53
C GLY A 38 37.57 28.11 -11.15
N GLU A 39 37.24 28.63 -12.33
CA GLU A 39 35.96 28.38 -13.03
C GLU A 39 35.74 26.92 -13.40
N LEU A 40 36.83 26.17 -13.67
CA LEU A 40 36.78 24.72 -13.97
C LEU A 40 36.34 23.89 -12.76
N ALA A 41 36.77 24.26 -11.55
CA ALA A 41 36.34 23.58 -10.32
C ALA A 41 34.81 23.70 -10.10
N ILE A 42 34.29 24.90 -10.42
CA ILE A 42 32.84 25.12 -10.34
C ILE A 42 32.09 24.25 -11.36
N LEU A 43 32.64 24.08 -12.55
CA LEU A 43 32.05 23.23 -13.59
C LEU A 43 32.11 21.77 -13.19
N GLN A 44 33.22 21.28 -12.66
CA GLN A 44 33.38 19.93 -12.16
C GLN A 44 32.36 19.59 -11.04
N ASP A 45 32.20 20.50 -10.07
CA ASP A 45 31.20 20.33 -8.99
C ASP A 45 29.77 20.28 -9.54
N LYS A 46 29.42 21.11 -10.54
CA LYS A 46 28.12 21.07 -11.20
C LYS A 46 27.91 19.75 -11.95
N VAL A 47 28.91 19.30 -12.70
CA VAL A 47 28.83 17.99 -13.42
C VAL A 47 28.67 16.85 -12.43
N ARG A 48 29.48 16.85 -11.36
CA ARG A 48 29.37 15.84 -10.29
C ARG A 48 27.95 15.79 -9.69
N LYS A 49 27.38 16.93 -9.35
CA LYS A 49 26.01 17.02 -8.82
C LYS A 49 24.97 16.51 -9.82
N LEU A 50 25.14 16.80 -11.11
CA LEU A 50 24.26 16.29 -12.16
C LEU A 50 24.36 14.77 -12.31
N VAL A 51 25.58 14.21 -12.28
CA VAL A 51 25.79 12.74 -12.38
C VAL A 51 25.16 12.03 -11.19
N ILE A 52 25.39 12.52 -9.96
CA ILE A 52 24.78 11.96 -8.76
C ILE A 52 23.24 11.96 -8.91
N ARG A 53 22.67 13.09 -9.30
CA ARG A 53 21.23 13.23 -9.46
C ARG A 53 20.65 12.32 -10.55
N LEU A 54 21.34 12.18 -11.68
CA LEU A 54 20.94 11.25 -12.75
C LEU A 54 20.98 9.81 -12.30
N ARG A 55 21.98 9.40 -11.53
CA ARG A 55 22.06 8.05 -10.96
C ARG A 55 20.95 7.78 -9.95
N GLU A 56 20.69 8.71 -9.04
CA GLU A 56 19.57 8.61 -8.11
C GLU A 56 18.24 8.45 -8.85
N GLN A 57 18.02 9.22 -9.93
CA GLN A 57 16.84 9.11 -10.76
C GLN A 57 16.76 7.76 -11.51
N ALA A 58 17.88 7.29 -12.05
CA ALA A 58 17.94 6.00 -12.75
C ALA A 58 17.64 4.84 -11.77
N ASP A 59 18.23 4.87 -10.58
CA ASP A 59 17.98 3.90 -9.51
C ASP A 59 16.50 3.90 -9.08
N GLN A 60 15.93 5.09 -8.94
CA GLN A 60 14.52 5.23 -8.58
C GLN A 60 13.61 4.69 -9.67
N LEU A 61 13.87 5.02 -10.94
CA LEU A 61 13.13 4.46 -12.07
C LEU A 61 13.25 2.94 -12.16
N GLN A 62 14.41 2.38 -11.90
CA GLN A 62 14.61 0.94 -11.89
C GLN A 62 13.82 0.27 -10.76
N LYS A 63 13.81 0.85 -9.57
CA LYS A 63 13.00 0.38 -8.43
C LYS A 63 11.51 0.43 -8.75
N GLU A 64 11.04 1.53 -9.34
CA GLU A 64 9.65 1.67 -9.78
C GLU A 64 9.27 0.63 -10.84
N LYS A 65 10.15 0.38 -11.82
CA LYS A 65 9.94 -0.62 -12.85
C LYS A 65 9.87 -2.05 -12.27
N ASN A 66 10.78 -2.38 -11.37
CA ASN A 66 10.78 -3.68 -10.71
C ASN A 66 9.50 -3.86 -9.88
N PHE A 67 9.12 -2.85 -9.11
CA PHE A 67 7.89 -2.83 -8.34
C PHE A 67 6.64 -3.02 -9.22
N GLN A 68 6.58 -2.36 -10.40
CA GLN A 68 5.48 -2.57 -11.34
C GLN A 68 5.44 -4.00 -11.90
N ALA A 69 6.61 -4.58 -12.19
CA ALA A 69 6.70 -5.95 -12.68
C ALA A 69 6.22 -6.97 -11.63
N GLU A 70 6.64 -6.81 -10.39
CA GLU A 70 6.19 -7.64 -9.25
C GLU A 70 4.67 -7.52 -9.06
N MET A 71 4.14 -6.29 -9.05
CA MET A 71 2.71 -6.05 -8.93
C MET A 71 1.91 -6.73 -10.05
N MET A 72 2.39 -6.69 -11.30
CA MET A 72 1.73 -7.38 -12.42
C MET A 72 1.76 -8.89 -12.28
N ALA A 73 2.85 -9.44 -11.76
CA ALA A 73 2.96 -10.88 -11.48
C ALA A 73 1.95 -11.30 -10.40
N ASP A 74 1.84 -10.54 -9.32
CA ASP A 74 0.90 -10.80 -8.23
C ASP A 74 -0.56 -10.70 -8.68
N ILE A 75 -0.93 -9.67 -9.45
CA ILE A 75 -2.26 -9.54 -10.06
C ILE A 75 -2.57 -10.76 -10.91
N SER A 76 -1.62 -11.19 -11.75
CA SER A 76 -1.79 -12.35 -12.61
C SER A 76 -2.03 -13.63 -11.81
N HIS A 77 -1.32 -13.82 -10.72
CA HIS A 77 -1.52 -14.94 -9.81
C HIS A 77 -2.88 -14.89 -9.11
N GLN A 78 -3.30 -13.72 -8.61
CA GLN A 78 -4.57 -13.56 -7.91
C GLN A 78 -5.78 -13.71 -8.84
N LEU A 79 -5.64 -13.42 -10.14
CA LEU A 79 -6.67 -13.65 -11.15
C LEU A 79 -6.70 -15.11 -11.63
N LYS A 80 -5.54 -15.73 -11.82
CA LYS A 80 -5.42 -17.10 -12.35
C LYS A 80 -6.11 -18.12 -11.46
N THR A 81 -5.99 -17.98 -10.14
CA THR A 81 -6.55 -18.92 -9.17
C THR A 81 -8.09 -19.04 -9.28
N PRO A 82 -8.88 -17.95 -9.13
CA PRO A 82 -10.33 -18.04 -9.26
C PRO A 82 -10.79 -18.45 -10.66
N LEU A 83 -10.11 -17.96 -11.72
CA LEU A 83 -10.43 -18.37 -13.10
C LEU A 83 -10.21 -19.86 -13.34
N THR A 84 -9.16 -20.45 -12.76
CA THR A 84 -8.91 -21.89 -12.85
C THR A 84 -9.98 -22.68 -12.11
N ALA A 85 -10.38 -22.20 -10.90
CA ALA A 85 -11.46 -22.82 -10.12
C ALA A 85 -12.79 -22.77 -10.89
N MET A 86 -13.15 -21.63 -11.49
CA MET A 86 -14.35 -21.52 -12.33
C MET A 86 -14.34 -22.48 -13.52
N ARG A 87 -13.21 -22.61 -14.23
CA ARG A 87 -13.07 -23.57 -15.33
C ARG A 87 -13.29 -25.02 -14.88
N LEU A 88 -12.75 -25.40 -13.73
CA LEU A 88 -12.96 -26.74 -13.16
C LEU A 88 -14.43 -26.95 -12.77
N MET A 89 -15.09 -25.95 -12.18
CA MET A 89 -16.52 -26.02 -11.84
C MET A 89 -17.40 -26.16 -13.07
N ILE A 90 -17.14 -25.39 -14.15
CA ILE A 90 -17.84 -25.53 -15.43
C ILE A 90 -17.69 -26.95 -15.98
N SER A 91 -16.45 -27.47 -15.99
CA SER A 91 -16.20 -28.86 -16.44
C SER A 91 -16.94 -29.89 -15.62
N SER A 92 -17.03 -29.67 -14.31
CA SER A 92 -17.73 -30.54 -13.38
C SER A 92 -19.26 -30.49 -13.57
N ILE A 93 -19.83 -29.29 -13.78
CA ILE A 93 -21.25 -29.11 -14.08
C ILE A 93 -21.64 -29.81 -15.37
N ARG A 94 -20.80 -29.75 -16.40
CA ARG A 94 -21.03 -30.43 -17.68
C ARG A 94 -21.04 -31.95 -17.57
N LYS A 95 -20.39 -32.54 -16.58
CA LYS A 95 -20.36 -34.00 -16.34
C LYS A 95 -21.56 -34.49 -15.53
N LEU A 96 -22.39 -33.61 -14.97
CA LEU A 96 -23.61 -33.97 -14.28
C LEU A 96 -24.74 -34.17 -15.29
N GLU A 97 -24.91 -35.40 -15.80
CA GLU A 97 -25.87 -35.73 -16.89
C GLU A 97 -27.28 -36.10 -16.39
N GLY A 98 -27.47 -36.30 -15.07
CA GLY A 98 -28.74 -36.70 -14.50
C GLY A 98 -29.71 -35.54 -14.23
N SER A 99 -31.00 -35.90 -14.09
CA SER A 99 -32.09 -35.00 -13.72
C SER A 99 -32.62 -35.28 -12.29
N GLY A 100 -31.89 -36.07 -11.50
CA GLY A 100 -32.26 -36.37 -10.12
C GLY A 100 -32.17 -35.16 -9.19
N GLU A 101 -32.92 -35.16 -8.09
CA GLU A 101 -32.91 -34.04 -7.12
C GLU A 101 -31.51 -33.73 -6.59
N ASP A 102 -30.67 -34.71 -6.37
CA ASP A 102 -29.32 -34.56 -5.85
C ASP A 102 -28.40 -33.86 -6.87
N GLU A 103 -28.53 -34.21 -8.15
CA GLU A 103 -27.75 -33.55 -9.23
C GLU A 103 -28.19 -32.12 -9.44
N VAL A 104 -29.48 -31.82 -9.34
CA VAL A 104 -29.99 -30.45 -9.41
C VAL A 104 -29.44 -29.62 -8.24
N ARG A 105 -29.43 -30.16 -7.01
CA ARG A 105 -28.86 -29.48 -5.83
C ARG A 105 -27.36 -29.28 -5.99
N GLN A 106 -26.61 -30.26 -6.51
CA GLN A 106 -25.19 -30.12 -6.76
C GLN A 106 -24.88 -29.04 -7.83
N ARG A 107 -25.66 -28.99 -8.90
CA ARG A 107 -25.52 -27.92 -9.92
C ARG A 107 -25.78 -26.54 -9.31
N ALA A 108 -26.87 -26.41 -8.54
CA ALA A 108 -27.20 -25.14 -7.88
C ALA A 108 -26.08 -24.68 -6.94
N ARG A 109 -25.55 -25.59 -6.11
CA ARG A 109 -24.42 -25.28 -5.22
C ARG A 109 -23.18 -24.81 -6.00
N ARG A 110 -22.79 -25.50 -7.07
CA ARG A 110 -21.62 -25.13 -7.88
C ARG A 110 -21.81 -23.80 -8.61
N LEU A 111 -23.04 -23.49 -9.05
CA LEU A 111 -23.36 -22.19 -9.63
C LEU A 111 -23.22 -21.06 -8.59
N THR A 112 -23.67 -21.30 -7.34
CA THR A 112 -23.50 -20.34 -6.24
C THR A 112 -22.01 -20.13 -5.92
N GLU A 113 -21.23 -21.20 -5.85
CA GLU A 113 -19.78 -21.14 -5.63
C GLU A 113 -19.08 -20.38 -6.77
N MET A 114 -19.52 -20.57 -8.02
CA MET A 114 -18.99 -19.85 -9.18
C MET A 114 -19.34 -18.37 -9.13
N GLN A 115 -20.58 -18.00 -8.73
CA GLN A 115 -20.98 -16.61 -8.54
C GLN A 115 -20.08 -15.92 -7.51
N GLN A 116 -19.80 -16.56 -6.37
CA GLN A 116 -18.91 -16.03 -5.36
C GLN A 116 -17.48 -15.77 -5.90
N LEU A 117 -17.00 -16.65 -6.80
CA LEU A 117 -15.69 -16.42 -7.45
C LEU A 117 -15.70 -15.25 -8.42
N VAL A 118 -16.81 -15.06 -9.16
CA VAL A 118 -16.98 -13.86 -10.02
C VAL A 118 -16.99 -12.60 -9.17
N ASP A 119 -17.81 -12.55 -8.13
CA ASP A 119 -17.91 -11.39 -7.22
C ASP A 119 -16.55 -11.07 -6.57
N ARG A 120 -15.77 -12.11 -6.28
CA ARG A 120 -14.40 -11.95 -5.79
C ARG A 120 -13.48 -11.31 -6.82
N VAL A 121 -13.54 -11.73 -8.09
CA VAL A 121 -12.73 -11.14 -9.17
C VAL A 121 -13.13 -9.68 -9.39
N ASP A 122 -14.42 -9.38 -9.40
CA ASP A 122 -14.91 -8.01 -9.55
C ASP A 122 -14.42 -7.12 -8.41
N SER A 123 -14.47 -7.60 -7.17
CA SER A 123 -13.93 -6.90 -6.00
C SER A 123 -12.42 -6.63 -6.13
N LEU A 124 -11.64 -7.61 -6.64
CA LEU A 124 -10.21 -7.43 -6.90
C LEU A 124 -9.96 -6.32 -7.93
N VAL A 125 -10.70 -6.35 -9.04
CA VAL A 125 -10.56 -5.33 -10.10
C VAL A 125 -10.85 -3.93 -9.56
N VAL A 126 -11.92 -3.76 -8.78
CA VAL A 126 -12.27 -2.47 -8.16
C VAL A 126 -11.15 -1.96 -7.25
N VAL A 127 -10.61 -2.82 -6.39
CA VAL A 127 -9.51 -2.46 -5.49
C VAL A 127 -8.25 -2.09 -6.27
N LEU A 128 -7.92 -2.84 -7.33
CA LEU A 128 -6.76 -2.54 -8.19
C LEU A 128 -6.92 -1.19 -8.91
N LEU A 129 -8.11 -0.87 -9.41
CA LEU A 129 -8.38 0.42 -10.04
C LEU A 129 -8.28 1.58 -9.04
N LYS A 130 -8.75 1.41 -7.80
CA LYS A 130 -8.57 2.40 -6.74
C LYS A 130 -7.09 2.62 -6.42
N MET A 131 -6.31 1.54 -6.30
CA MET A 131 -4.85 1.63 -6.06
C MET A 131 -4.14 2.33 -7.22
N ALA A 132 -4.44 1.97 -8.47
CA ALA A 132 -3.84 2.60 -9.64
C ALA A 132 -4.11 4.12 -9.69
N LYS A 133 -5.32 4.57 -9.31
CA LYS A 133 -5.66 6.00 -9.20
C LYS A 133 -4.85 6.70 -8.11
N LEU A 134 -4.66 6.06 -6.96
CA LEU A 134 -3.82 6.59 -5.88
C LEU A 134 -2.36 6.71 -6.33
N ASP A 135 -1.80 5.66 -6.93
CA ASP A 135 -0.39 5.62 -7.33
C ASP A 135 -0.06 6.65 -8.42
N SER A 136 -0.88 6.72 -9.46
CA SER A 136 -0.71 7.67 -10.57
C SER A 136 -0.93 9.14 -10.17
N GLY A 137 -1.42 9.39 -8.94
CA GLY A 137 -1.78 10.74 -8.51
C GLY A 137 -3.01 11.30 -9.22
N THR A 138 -3.75 10.49 -9.98
CA THR A 138 -4.99 10.89 -10.66
C THR A 138 -6.21 10.87 -9.73
N ALA A 139 -6.08 10.31 -8.52
CA ALA A 139 -7.09 10.44 -7.50
C ALA A 139 -7.16 11.90 -7.03
N ILE A 140 -8.26 12.57 -7.33
CA ILE A 140 -8.53 13.92 -6.84
C ILE A 140 -9.04 13.78 -5.41
N LEU A 141 -8.20 14.08 -4.43
CA LEU A 141 -8.57 14.08 -3.02
C LEU A 141 -9.19 15.44 -2.67
N GLN A 142 -10.40 15.41 -2.16
CA GLN A 142 -11.04 16.61 -1.63
C GLN A 142 -10.46 16.93 -0.25
N LYS A 143 -10.22 18.22 0.03
CA LYS A 143 -9.81 18.67 1.35
C LYS A 143 -10.99 19.30 2.05
N GLU A 144 -11.59 18.56 2.95
CA GLU A 144 -12.69 19.01 3.79
C GLU A 144 -12.43 18.73 5.26
N LYS A 145 -13.15 19.43 6.14
CA LYS A 145 -13.08 19.18 7.57
C LYS A 145 -13.90 17.94 7.90
N ILE A 146 -13.26 16.88 8.35
CA ILE A 146 -13.87 15.58 8.64
C ILE A 146 -14.03 15.43 10.15
N SER A 147 -15.27 15.19 10.63
CA SER A 147 -15.53 14.72 11.99
C SER A 147 -14.99 13.29 12.11
N ILE A 148 -14.10 13.06 13.09
CA ILE A 148 -13.49 11.73 13.29
C ILE A 148 -14.56 10.73 13.73
N LYS A 149 -15.47 11.14 14.60
CA LYS A 149 -16.58 10.29 15.05
C LYS A 149 -17.46 9.83 13.90
N ASP A 150 -17.90 10.76 13.03
CA ASP A 150 -18.77 10.44 11.91
C ASP A 150 -18.07 9.54 10.90
N LEU A 151 -16.78 9.77 10.66
CA LEU A 151 -15.95 8.92 9.81
C LEU A 151 -15.91 7.48 10.32
N ILE A 152 -15.66 7.28 11.62
CA ILE A 152 -15.58 5.94 12.21
C ILE A 152 -16.91 5.23 12.15
N LEU A 153 -18.02 5.92 12.50
CA LEU A 153 -19.37 5.35 12.44
C LEU A 153 -19.74 4.94 11.02
N HIS A 154 -19.48 5.81 10.03
CA HIS A 154 -19.72 5.51 8.61
C HIS A 154 -18.87 4.31 8.13
N SER A 155 -17.61 4.22 8.56
CA SER A 155 -16.71 3.12 8.20
C SER A 155 -17.10 1.79 8.84
N ALA A 156 -17.74 1.80 10.00
CA ALA A 156 -18.17 0.61 10.72
C ALA A 156 -19.54 0.10 10.24
N GLU A 157 -20.40 0.96 9.70
CA GLU A 157 -21.75 0.61 9.26
C GLU A 157 -21.81 -0.60 8.31
N PRO A 158 -21.00 -0.69 7.22
CA PRO A 158 -21.01 -1.84 6.32
C PRO A 158 -20.46 -3.13 6.97
N LEU A 159 -19.81 -3.03 8.13
CA LEU A 159 -19.23 -4.16 8.85
C LEU A 159 -20.14 -4.69 9.97
N ALA A 160 -21.30 -4.09 10.21
CA ALA A 160 -22.20 -4.44 11.32
C ALA A 160 -22.54 -5.92 11.35
N ILE A 161 -22.96 -6.49 10.22
CA ILE A 161 -23.29 -7.92 10.11
C ILE A 161 -22.05 -8.79 10.41
N SER A 162 -20.89 -8.39 9.93
CA SER A 162 -19.64 -9.12 10.18
C SER A 162 -19.26 -9.07 11.66
N MET A 163 -19.43 -7.93 12.32
CA MET A 163 -19.21 -7.79 13.76
C MET A 163 -20.13 -8.71 14.56
N ASP A 164 -21.43 -8.75 14.22
CA ASP A 164 -22.41 -9.63 14.88
C ASP A 164 -22.05 -11.10 14.71
N LEU A 165 -21.70 -11.52 13.50
CA LEU A 165 -21.32 -12.91 13.19
C LEU A 165 -20.06 -13.36 13.94
N HIS A 166 -19.10 -12.47 14.14
CA HIS A 166 -17.86 -12.77 14.87
C HIS A 166 -17.95 -12.45 16.38
N GLY A 167 -19.09 -11.92 16.86
CA GLY A 167 -19.24 -11.54 18.28
C GLY A 167 -18.35 -10.36 18.69
N VAL A 168 -18.07 -9.46 17.77
CA VAL A 168 -17.20 -8.30 17.98
C VAL A 168 -18.03 -7.09 18.40
N LYS A 169 -17.60 -6.40 19.45
CA LYS A 169 -18.22 -5.16 19.94
C LYS A 169 -17.35 -3.94 19.60
N LEU A 170 -17.94 -2.94 18.96
CA LEU A 170 -17.27 -1.69 18.69
C LEU A 170 -17.31 -0.76 19.91
N CYS A 171 -16.15 -0.33 20.39
CA CYS A 171 -15.99 0.62 21.46
C CYS A 171 -15.42 1.94 20.92
N LEU A 172 -16.04 3.06 21.24
CA LEU A 172 -15.62 4.39 20.78
C LEU A 172 -15.21 5.26 21.96
N ASN A 173 -14.06 5.93 21.85
CA ASN A 173 -13.55 6.82 22.88
C ASN A 173 -12.84 8.03 22.28
N GLY A 174 -13.40 9.21 22.40
CA GLY A 174 -12.82 10.46 21.90
C GLY A 174 -13.80 11.61 22.03
N ASN A 175 -13.35 12.81 21.68
CA ASN A 175 -14.20 14.00 21.74
C ASN A 175 -14.98 14.14 20.41
N ASP A 176 -16.28 14.35 20.48
CA ASP A 176 -17.19 14.47 19.32
C ASP A 176 -16.84 15.65 18.38
N THR A 177 -16.13 16.65 18.89
CA THR A 177 -15.73 17.83 18.11
C THR A 177 -14.42 17.68 17.35
N ASP A 178 -13.66 16.61 17.64
CA ASP A 178 -12.36 16.36 17.04
C ASP A 178 -12.47 16.07 15.55
N SER A 179 -11.54 16.64 14.79
CA SER A 179 -11.59 16.64 13.34
C SER A 179 -10.20 16.69 12.71
N PHE A 180 -10.12 16.39 11.41
CA PHE A 180 -8.92 16.64 10.61
C PHE A 180 -9.31 17.10 9.19
N GLN A 181 -8.31 17.56 8.42
CA GLN A 181 -8.49 17.93 7.02
C GLN A 181 -8.14 16.74 6.12
N GLY A 182 -9.08 16.31 5.26
CA GLY A 182 -8.89 15.17 4.38
C GLY A 182 -10.06 14.94 3.45
N ASP A 183 -10.03 13.81 2.74
CA ASP A 183 -11.12 13.32 1.92
C ASP A 183 -11.93 12.28 2.69
N PHE A 184 -13.19 12.54 2.90
CA PHE A 184 -14.07 11.66 3.69
C PHE A 184 -14.17 10.26 3.09
N GLY A 185 -14.43 10.18 1.78
CA GLY A 185 -14.65 8.89 1.11
C GLY A 185 -13.40 8.00 1.13
N TRP A 186 -12.24 8.55 0.80
CA TRP A 186 -10.99 7.81 0.88
C TRP A 186 -10.60 7.46 2.31
N SER A 187 -10.80 8.38 3.26
CA SER A 187 -10.52 8.09 4.68
C SER A 187 -11.44 7.00 5.22
N ALA A 188 -12.72 7.00 4.85
CA ALA A 188 -13.67 5.95 5.22
C ALA A 188 -13.25 4.59 4.67
N GLU A 189 -12.82 4.53 3.41
CA GLU A 189 -12.28 3.30 2.82
C GLU A 189 -11.06 2.77 3.61
N ALA A 190 -10.13 3.66 4.00
CA ALA A 190 -8.96 3.27 4.77
C ALA A 190 -9.33 2.73 6.17
N ILE A 191 -10.20 3.42 6.89
CA ILE A 191 -10.67 2.99 8.22
C ILE A 191 -11.43 1.68 8.10
N THR A 192 -12.33 1.52 7.11
CA THR A 192 -13.07 0.27 6.87
C THR A 192 -12.12 -0.92 6.67
N ASN A 193 -11.03 -0.74 5.91
CA ASN A 193 -10.03 -1.80 5.71
C ASN A 193 -9.34 -2.20 7.02
N ILE A 194 -9.02 -1.24 7.88
CA ILE A 194 -8.37 -1.52 9.18
C ILE A 194 -9.37 -2.21 10.13
N LEU A 195 -10.61 -1.68 10.24
CA LEU A 195 -11.65 -2.29 11.07
C LEU A 195 -11.96 -3.72 10.63
N LYS A 196 -12.11 -3.93 9.32
CA LYS A 196 -12.34 -5.27 8.74
C LYS A 196 -11.22 -6.23 9.10
N ASN A 197 -9.96 -5.80 8.98
CA ASN A 197 -8.81 -6.62 9.37
C ASN A 197 -8.88 -7.00 10.86
N GLY A 198 -9.19 -6.07 11.76
CA GLY A 198 -9.36 -6.35 13.19
C GLY A 198 -10.47 -7.39 13.46
N ILE A 199 -11.63 -7.26 12.78
CA ILE A 199 -12.75 -8.21 12.93
C ILE A 199 -12.34 -9.61 12.45
N GLU A 200 -11.67 -9.72 11.31
CA GLU A 200 -11.25 -11.01 10.72
C GLU A 200 -10.24 -11.76 11.59
N HIS A 201 -9.47 -11.06 12.43
CA HIS A 201 -8.49 -11.65 13.35
C HIS A 201 -9.04 -11.95 14.76
N MET A 202 -10.32 -11.62 15.03
CA MET A 202 -11.00 -11.92 16.31
C MET A 202 -11.93 -13.14 16.18
N GLU A 203 -11.36 -14.34 16.06
CA GLU A 203 -12.14 -15.60 15.89
C GLU A 203 -13.11 -15.91 17.07
N ASN A 204 -12.78 -15.46 18.26
CA ASN A 204 -13.55 -15.72 19.48
C ASN A 204 -14.37 -14.51 19.96
N GLY A 205 -14.58 -13.54 19.10
CA GLY A 205 -15.17 -12.25 19.47
C GLY A 205 -14.23 -11.39 20.28
N GLY A 206 -14.77 -10.32 20.86
CA GLY A 206 -13.99 -9.38 21.67
C GLY A 206 -14.34 -7.93 21.37
N ASN A 207 -13.48 -7.01 21.82
CA ASN A 207 -13.68 -5.60 21.66
C ASN A 207 -12.76 -5.04 20.56
N LEU A 208 -13.35 -4.35 19.59
CA LEU A 208 -12.66 -3.52 18.62
C LEU A 208 -12.80 -2.08 19.08
N CYS A 209 -11.75 -1.53 19.67
CA CYS A 209 -11.80 -0.19 20.26
C CYS A 209 -11.15 0.84 19.36
N VAL A 210 -11.85 1.93 19.13
CA VAL A 210 -11.34 3.08 18.36
C VAL A 210 -11.30 4.28 19.31
N SER A 211 -10.11 4.83 19.53
CA SER A 211 -9.92 6.05 20.29
C SER A 211 -9.28 7.12 19.40
N TRP A 212 -9.62 8.39 19.66
CA TRP A 212 -9.05 9.50 18.91
C TRP A 212 -8.86 10.73 19.77
N ARG A 213 -7.96 11.58 19.33
CA ARG A 213 -7.71 12.89 19.90
C ARG A 213 -7.18 13.87 18.86
N GLU A 214 -7.55 15.11 19.01
CA GLU A 214 -7.05 16.21 18.18
C GLU A 214 -6.07 17.06 18.99
N THR A 215 -4.92 17.39 18.41
CA THR A 215 -3.92 18.30 18.96
C THR A 215 -3.78 19.52 18.07
N SER A 216 -2.94 20.49 18.47
CA SER A 216 -2.62 21.65 17.62
C SER A 216 -1.83 21.30 16.35
N VAL A 217 -1.19 20.13 16.29
CA VAL A 217 -0.27 19.74 15.20
C VAL A 217 -0.83 18.60 14.35
N TYR A 218 -1.53 17.66 14.97
CA TYR A 218 -2.06 16.47 14.32
C TYR A 218 -3.32 15.96 14.99
N SER A 219 -4.09 15.18 14.29
CA SER A 219 -5.14 14.32 14.83
C SER A 219 -4.65 12.88 14.84
N GLU A 220 -4.89 12.17 15.91
CA GLU A 220 -4.51 10.77 16.13
C GLU A 220 -5.77 9.92 16.21
N ILE A 221 -5.79 8.81 15.45
CA ILE A 221 -6.82 7.77 15.56
C ILE A 221 -6.08 6.48 15.90
N VAL A 222 -6.50 5.81 16.94
CA VAL A 222 -5.94 4.54 17.41
C VAL A 222 -7.02 3.47 17.35
N ILE A 223 -6.78 2.42 16.59
CA ILE A 223 -7.66 1.27 16.46
C ILE A 223 -6.96 0.07 17.10
N THR A 224 -7.63 -0.58 18.05
CA THR A 224 -7.10 -1.75 18.75
C THR A 224 -8.09 -2.90 18.70
N ASP A 225 -7.60 -4.09 18.47
CA ASP A 225 -8.37 -5.33 18.56
C ASP A 225 -7.85 -6.23 19.69
N GLU A 226 -8.64 -7.21 20.06
CA GLU A 226 -8.31 -8.24 21.06
C GLU A 226 -8.04 -9.60 20.36
N GLY A 227 -7.59 -9.56 19.10
CA GLY A 227 -7.29 -10.74 18.30
C GLY A 227 -5.96 -11.41 18.66
N SER A 228 -5.48 -12.25 17.76
CA SER A 228 -4.21 -12.97 17.93
C SER A 228 -2.96 -12.10 17.88
N GLY A 229 -3.10 -10.80 17.49
CA GLY A 229 -1.97 -9.94 17.20
C GLY A 229 -1.28 -10.29 15.88
N ILE A 230 -0.12 -9.68 15.66
CA ILE A 230 0.68 -9.81 14.44
C ILE A 230 2.05 -10.34 14.85
N SER A 231 2.57 -11.38 14.21
CA SER A 231 3.90 -11.88 14.54
C SER A 231 4.97 -10.83 14.22
N ASP A 232 6.09 -10.84 14.96
CA ASP A 232 7.20 -9.90 14.74
C ASP A 232 7.78 -10.02 13.32
N GLU A 233 7.72 -11.21 12.72
CA GLU A 233 8.12 -11.46 11.34
C GLU A 233 7.17 -10.79 10.33
N GLU A 234 5.87 -10.70 10.66
CA GLU A 234 4.83 -10.16 9.77
C GLU A 234 4.68 -8.65 9.88
N LEU A 235 4.94 -8.06 11.06
CA LEU A 235 4.79 -6.62 11.31
C LEU A 235 5.43 -5.70 10.25
N PRO A 236 6.65 -5.96 9.76
CA PRO A 236 7.26 -5.13 8.71
C PRO A 236 6.51 -5.20 7.37
N HIS A 237 5.80 -6.31 7.10
CA HIS A 237 5.24 -6.66 5.80
C HIS A 237 3.74 -6.40 5.67
N ILE A 238 3.02 -6.13 6.77
CA ILE A 238 1.54 -6.02 6.74
C ILE A 238 1.00 -4.91 5.84
N PHE A 239 1.82 -3.91 5.51
CA PHE A 239 1.48 -2.83 4.58
C PHE A 239 2.00 -3.08 3.16
N GLU A 240 2.66 -4.21 2.91
CA GLU A 240 3.03 -4.62 1.56
C GLU A 240 1.80 -5.10 0.80
N ARG A 241 1.78 -4.86 -0.50
CA ARG A 241 0.67 -5.28 -1.36
C ARG A 241 0.70 -6.78 -1.55
N PHE A 242 -0.49 -7.38 -1.57
CA PHE A 242 -0.68 -8.82 -1.71
C PHE A 242 -0.10 -9.64 -0.56
N TYR A 243 0.46 -8.99 0.46
CA TYR A 243 0.95 -9.69 1.62
C TYR A 243 -0.23 -10.29 2.42
N ARG A 244 -0.07 -11.53 2.81
CA ARG A 244 -1.03 -12.26 3.65
C ARG A 244 -0.26 -13.05 4.70
N GLY A 245 -0.59 -12.83 5.95
CA GLY A 245 -0.03 -13.59 7.06
C GLY A 245 -0.24 -15.11 6.92
N LYS A 246 0.60 -15.90 7.56
CA LYS A 246 0.59 -17.37 7.51
C LYS A 246 -0.73 -17.97 8.01
N THR A 247 -1.43 -17.26 8.89
CA THR A 247 -2.71 -17.67 9.51
C THR A 247 -3.93 -17.11 8.79
N ALA A 248 -3.75 -16.34 7.71
CA ALA A 248 -4.85 -15.70 6.99
C ALA A 248 -5.79 -16.73 6.34
N ARG A 249 -6.85 -17.13 7.06
CA ARG A 249 -7.91 -18.06 6.59
C ARG A 249 -8.96 -17.36 5.73
N HIS A 250 -9.00 -16.02 5.69
CA HIS A 250 -10.10 -15.24 5.12
C HIS A 250 -9.81 -14.71 3.72
N SER A 251 -10.86 -14.25 3.05
CA SER A 251 -10.97 -14.02 1.59
C SER A 251 -10.27 -12.77 1.05
N GLY A 252 -9.47 -12.06 1.84
CA GLY A 252 -8.81 -10.82 1.41
C GLY A 252 -7.70 -11.02 0.39
N PHE A 253 -7.46 -10.01 -0.45
CA PHE A 253 -6.39 -10.03 -1.47
C PHE A 253 -5.04 -9.55 -0.94
N GLY A 254 -4.93 -9.17 0.35
CA GLY A 254 -3.73 -8.58 0.91
C GLY A 254 -3.45 -7.14 0.43
N ILE A 255 -4.49 -6.43 -0.03
CA ILE A 255 -4.33 -5.05 -0.56
C ILE A 255 -4.88 -4.01 0.43
N GLY A 256 -5.78 -4.38 1.32
CA GLY A 256 -6.51 -3.44 2.15
C GLY A 256 -5.62 -2.57 3.04
N MET A 257 -4.61 -3.17 3.70
CA MET A 257 -3.70 -2.45 4.59
C MET A 257 -2.75 -1.54 3.81
N ALA A 258 -2.21 -2.02 2.67
CA ALA A 258 -1.40 -1.21 1.77
C ALA A 258 -2.19 -0.01 1.22
N MET A 259 -3.46 -0.21 0.89
CA MET A 259 -4.36 0.84 0.44
C MET A 259 -4.63 1.87 1.54
N ALA A 260 -4.90 1.43 2.77
CA ALA A 260 -5.08 2.32 3.91
C ALA A 260 -3.84 3.20 4.15
N GLN A 261 -2.65 2.61 4.10
CA GLN A 261 -1.39 3.36 4.21
C GLN A 261 -1.23 4.39 3.08
N SER A 262 -1.48 4.00 1.83
CA SER A 262 -1.39 4.89 0.67
C SER A 262 -2.37 6.06 0.75
N ILE A 263 -3.60 5.82 1.20
CA ILE A 263 -4.63 6.84 1.36
C ILE A 263 -4.19 7.90 2.38
N PHE A 264 -3.75 7.49 3.58
CA PHE A 264 -3.32 8.45 4.58
C PHE A 264 -2.01 9.14 4.21
N ALA A 265 -1.06 8.44 3.57
CA ALA A 265 0.17 9.05 3.07
C ALA A 265 -0.12 10.20 2.06
N LYS A 266 -1.10 10.03 1.17
CA LYS A 266 -1.56 11.08 0.23
C LYS A 266 -2.24 12.26 0.92
N GLN A 267 -2.71 12.08 2.15
CA GLN A 267 -3.35 13.11 2.99
C GLN A 267 -2.40 13.66 4.09
N ASN A 268 -1.08 13.57 3.89
CA ASN A 268 -0.05 13.98 4.85
C ASN A 268 -0.15 13.26 6.21
N GLY A 269 -0.68 12.04 6.20
CA GLY A 269 -0.80 11.18 7.36
C GLY A 269 0.18 10.02 7.33
N THR A 270 0.21 9.28 8.42
CA THR A 270 0.99 8.05 8.57
C THR A 270 0.18 6.99 9.31
N ILE A 271 0.39 5.72 8.98
CA ILE A 271 -0.14 4.60 9.74
C ILE A 271 1.03 3.77 10.26
N LYS A 272 0.94 3.34 11.52
CA LYS A 272 1.85 2.38 12.13
C LYS A 272 1.05 1.26 12.78
N ALA A 273 1.60 0.06 12.73
CA ALA A 273 1.04 -1.10 13.44
C ALA A 273 2.03 -1.59 14.49
N GLN A 274 1.50 -2.11 15.57
CA GLN A 274 2.23 -2.73 16.67
C GLN A 274 1.33 -3.70 17.41
N ASN A 275 1.90 -4.60 18.18
CA ASN A 275 1.12 -5.42 19.11
C ASN A 275 0.81 -4.66 20.40
N ARG A 276 -0.28 -5.04 21.05
CA ARG A 276 -0.61 -4.62 22.41
C ARG A 276 0.11 -5.50 23.40
N GLU A 277 0.48 -4.96 24.56
CA GLU A 277 1.07 -5.74 25.67
C GLU A 277 0.09 -6.81 26.22
N GLU A 278 -1.20 -6.52 26.14
CA GLU A 278 -2.29 -7.39 26.60
C GLU A 278 -2.77 -8.40 25.55
N GLY A 279 -2.13 -8.45 24.37
CA GLY A 279 -2.56 -9.22 23.20
C GLY A 279 -3.41 -8.42 22.24
N GLY A 280 -3.43 -8.85 20.96
CA GLY A 280 -4.09 -8.16 19.87
C GLY A 280 -3.21 -7.13 19.17
N ALA A 281 -3.72 -6.56 18.08
CA ALA A 281 -3.02 -5.54 17.31
C ALA A 281 -3.48 -4.12 17.65
N LYS A 282 -2.63 -3.16 17.34
CA LYS A 282 -2.88 -1.72 17.50
C LYS A 282 -2.39 -0.99 16.26
N PHE A 283 -3.29 -0.25 15.63
CA PHE A 283 -3.00 0.62 14.51
C PHE A 283 -3.09 2.08 14.95
N VAL A 284 -2.06 2.85 14.68
CA VAL A 284 -1.98 4.27 15.04
C VAL A 284 -1.89 5.10 13.77
N ILE A 285 -2.87 5.95 13.56
CA ILE A 285 -2.99 6.84 12.42
C ILE A 285 -2.76 8.26 12.91
N HIS A 286 -1.82 8.97 12.28
CA HIS A 286 -1.61 10.39 12.50
C HIS A 286 -1.90 11.14 11.20
N VAL A 287 -2.74 12.17 11.26
CA VAL A 287 -2.99 13.10 10.15
C VAL A 287 -2.56 14.49 10.56
N ARG A 288 -1.62 15.09 9.82
CA ARG A 288 -1.16 16.45 10.09
C ARG A 288 -2.24 17.47 9.72
N LYS A 289 -2.29 18.55 10.48
CA LYS A 289 -3.17 19.69 10.20
C LYS A 289 -2.64 20.58 9.10
#